data_d2726f9cec046637bb33fdd93ab02f04
#
_entry.id   d2726f9cec046637bb33fdd93ab02f04
#
_cell.length_a   1.000
_cell.length_b   1.000
_cell.length_c   1.000
_cell.angle_alpha   90.00
_cell.angle_beta   90.00
_cell.angle_gamma   90.00
#
_symmetry.space_group_name_H-M   'P 1'
#
loop_
_entity.id
_entity.type
_entity.pdbx_description
1 polymer ?
#
loop_
_entity_poly.entity_id
_entity_poly.type
_entity_poly.pdbx_seq_one_letter_code
_entity_poly.pdbx_strand_id
1 'polypeptide(L)'
;MKKVEKTDEDWRKQLSAESFHVTRQGGTEPPWTGALLDEKRIGVFGCICCQLPLFKSDAKFDSGCGWPSFFEPLDGANLVEIADRSHGMVRVEVRCSQCDA
;
A
#
# COMPACT_ATOMS: atom_id res chain seq x y z
N MET A 1 -16.11 -8.50 5.40
CA MET A 1 -14.91 -8.02 6.12
C MET A 1 -15.26 -6.78 6.92
N LYS A 2 -14.87 -6.74 8.18
CA LYS A 2 -15.13 -5.59 9.05
C LYS A 2 -14.09 -4.49 8.79
N LYS A 3 -14.55 -3.27 8.52
CA LYS A 3 -13.66 -2.12 8.31
C LYS A 3 -12.94 -1.75 9.60
N VAL A 4 -11.69 -1.34 9.47
CA VAL A 4 -10.90 -0.74 10.55
C VAL A 4 -10.92 0.77 10.38
N GLU A 5 -11.49 1.46 11.35
CA GLU A 5 -11.60 2.92 11.35
C GLU A 5 -10.96 3.49 12.60
N LYS A 6 -10.12 4.49 12.44
CA LYS A 6 -9.46 5.21 13.54
C LYS A 6 -9.38 6.70 13.18
N THR A 7 -9.24 7.53 14.23
CA THR A 7 -9.01 8.96 14.01
C THR A 7 -7.60 9.21 13.46
N ASP A 8 -7.40 10.37 12.86
CA ASP A 8 -6.05 10.77 12.40
C ASP A 8 -5.05 10.81 13.55
N GLU A 9 -5.49 11.22 14.73
CA GLU A 9 -4.64 11.23 15.90
C GLU A 9 -4.17 9.82 16.28
N ASP A 10 -5.05 8.83 16.23
CA ASP A 10 -4.71 7.43 16.49
C ASP A 10 -3.72 6.89 15.45
N TRP A 11 -3.94 7.21 14.18
CA TRP A 11 -3.01 6.81 13.11
C TRP A 11 -1.65 7.46 13.28
N ARG A 12 -1.58 8.73 13.69
CA ARG A 12 -0.32 9.43 13.93
C ARG A 12 0.51 8.81 15.05
N LYS A 13 -0.15 8.27 16.06
CA LYS A 13 0.53 7.56 17.16
C LYS A 13 1.11 6.22 16.72
N GLN A 14 0.47 5.57 15.76
CA GLN A 14 0.85 4.24 15.29
C GLN A 14 1.89 4.30 14.16
N LEU A 15 1.85 5.30 13.31
CA LEU A 15 2.63 5.39 12.08
C LEU A 15 3.76 6.42 12.19
N SER A 16 4.83 6.23 11.41
CA SER A 16 5.81 7.28 11.21
C SER A 16 5.16 8.45 10.45
N ALA A 17 5.77 9.63 10.49
CA ALA A 17 5.27 10.80 9.77
C ALA A 17 5.16 10.53 8.26
N GLU A 18 6.13 9.85 7.67
CA GLU A 18 6.11 9.48 6.26
C GLU A 18 4.99 8.49 5.96
N SER A 19 4.86 7.42 6.75
CA SER A 19 3.80 6.44 6.54
C SER A 19 2.41 7.03 6.72
N PHE A 20 2.22 7.94 7.68
CA PHE A 20 0.97 8.67 7.85
C PHE A 20 0.65 9.51 6.61
N HIS A 21 1.63 10.25 6.10
CA HIS A 21 1.45 11.09 4.91
C HIS A 21 1.02 10.26 3.69
N VAL A 22 1.69 9.13 3.44
CA VAL A 22 1.40 8.26 2.30
C VAL A 22 0.03 7.61 2.44
N THR A 23 -0.27 7.02 3.60
CA THR A 23 -1.44 6.16 3.77
C THR A 23 -2.72 6.90 4.13
N ARG A 24 -2.62 8.04 4.82
CA ARG A 24 -3.79 8.78 5.31
C ARG A 24 -4.00 10.13 4.65
N GLN A 25 -2.96 10.70 4.02
CA GLN A 25 -3.01 12.02 3.40
C GLN A 25 -2.83 11.97 1.88
N GLY A 26 -2.84 10.80 1.28
CA GLY A 26 -2.70 10.64 -0.16
C GLY A 26 -1.33 11.01 -0.72
N GLY A 27 -0.30 10.99 0.11
CA GLY A 27 1.06 11.27 -0.32
C GLY A 27 1.68 10.13 -1.11
N THR A 28 2.82 10.39 -1.72
CA THR A 28 3.60 9.41 -2.46
C THR A 28 4.99 9.28 -1.85
N GLU A 29 5.41 8.03 -1.60
CA GLU A 29 6.77 7.75 -1.17
C GLU A 29 7.75 8.10 -2.29
N PRO A 30 8.89 8.78 -1.99
CA PRO A 30 9.92 9.02 -3.00
C PRO A 30 10.41 7.70 -3.61
N PRO A 31 10.65 7.63 -4.93
CA PRO A 31 11.11 6.41 -5.56
C PRO A 31 12.49 6.00 -5.02
N TRP A 32 12.76 4.70 -4.97
CA TRP A 32 14.03 4.09 -4.54
C TRP A 32 14.34 4.21 -3.04
N THR A 33 13.41 4.74 -2.23
CA THR A 33 13.62 4.96 -0.79
C THR A 33 12.87 3.97 0.11
N GLY A 34 11.95 3.19 -0.44
CA GLY A 34 11.11 2.29 0.36
C GLY A 34 11.91 1.17 1.02
N ALA A 35 11.64 0.91 2.30
CA ALA A 35 12.32 -0.13 3.06
C ALA A 35 12.10 -1.54 2.48
N LEU A 36 10.99 -1.76 1.77
CA LEU A 36 10.63 -3.05 1.20
C LEU A 36 10.93 -3.19 -0.29
N LEU A 37 11.54 -2.17 -0.91
CA LEU A 37 11.84 -2.20 -2.34
C LEU A 37 12.69 -3.43 -2.72
N ASP A 38 13.73 -3.69 -1.95
CA ASP A 38 14.66 -4.79 -2.19
C ASP A 38 14.38 -6.02 -1.29
N GLU A 39 13.22 -6.08 -0.67
CA GLU A 39 12.84 -7.20 0.19
C GLU A 39 12.65 -8.46 -0.63
N LYS A 40 13.46 -9.50 -0.37
CA LYS A 40 13.46 -10.76 -1.11
C LYS A 40 13.17 -11.98 -0.25
N ARG A 41 12.96 -11.79 1.05
CA ARG A 41 12.60 -12.90 1.93
C ARG A 41 11.23 -13.47 1.55
N ILE A 42 11.06 -14.77 1.72
CA ILE A 42 9.78 -15.44 1.51
C ILE A 42 8.83 -15.00 2.63
N GLY A 43 7.62 -14.57 2.24
CA GLY A 43 6.64 -14.13 3.21
C GLY A 43 5.47 -13.40 2.58
N VAL A 44 4.72 -12.70 3.42
CA VAL A 44 3.54 -11.95 3.05
C VAL A 44 3.73 -10.48 3.39
N PHE A 45 3.37 -9.60 2.45
CA PHE A 45 3.37 -8.15 2.67
C PHE A 45 2.00 -7.74 3.18
N GLY A 46 1.95 -7.20 4.39
CA GLY A 46 0.73 -6.73 5.03
C GLY A 46 0.56 -5.22 4.94
N CYS A 47 -0.68 -4.77 5.14
CA CYS A 47 -0.97 -3.34 5.26
C CYS A 47 -0.28 -2.79 6.51
N ILE A 48 0.46 -1.70 6.37
CA ILE A 48 1.16 -1.07 7.50
C ILE A 48 0.18 -0.51 8.55
N CYS A 49 -1.03 -0.19 8.16
CA CYS A 49 -2.04 0.37 9.05
C CYS A 49 -2.80 -0.71 9.83
N CYS A 50 -3.35 -1.71 9.14
CA CYS A 50 -4.27 -2.68 9.77
C CYS A 50 -3.78 -4.12 9.72
N GLN A 51 -2.62 -4.38 9.14
CA GLN A 51 -1.99 -5.71 9.04
C GLN A 51 -2.70 -6.70 8.10
N LEU A 52 -3.71 -6.27 7.33
CA LEU A 52 -4.36 -7.15 6.38
C LEU A 52 -3.33 -7.68 5.37
N PRO A 53 -3.23 -8.99 5.13
CA PRO A 53 -2.33 -9.53 4.11
C PRO A 53 -2.71 -9.02 2.72
N LEU A 54 -1.76 -8.45 1.98
CA LEU A 54 -2.01 -7.84 0.67
C LEU A 54 -1.33 -8.58 -0.48
N PHE A 55 -0.06 -8.96 -0.31
CA PHE A 55 0.73 -9.58 -1.37
C PHE A 55 1.64 -10.68 -0.83
N LYS A 56 1.90 -11.69 -1.66
CA LYS A 56 2.93 -12.70 -1.40
C LYS A 56 4.24 -12.33 -2.07
N SER A 57 5.35 -12.75 -1.47
CA SER A 57 6.67 -12.55 -2.05
C SER A 57 6.81 -13.16 -3.44
N ASP A 58 6.09 -14.25 -3.73
CA ASP A 58 6.11 -14.92 -5.03
C ASP A 58 5.60 -14.04 -6.16
N ALA A 59 4.74 -13.06 -5.86
CA ALA A 59 4.20 -12.13 -6.85
C ALA A 59 5.04 -10.88 -7.04
N LYS A 60 6.08 -10.68 -6.22
CA LYS A 60 6.93 -9.50 -6.30
C LYS A 60 7.92 -9.63 -7.47
N PHE A 61 8.07 -8.55 -8.22
CA PHE A 61 9.04 -8.48 -9.31
C PHE A 61 9.72 -7.10 -9.35
N ASP A 62 10.88 -7.05 -9.99
CA ASP A 62 11.60 -5.80 -10.20
C ASP A 62 11.14 -5.15 -11.50
N SER A 63 10.38 -4.07 -11.39
CA SER A 63 9.87 -3.32 -12.54
C SER A 63 10.77 -2.16 -12.95
N GLY A 64 11.78 -1.82 -12.13
CA GLY A 64 12.63 -0.67 -12.36
C GLY A 64 11.97 0.68 -12.12
N CYS A 65 10.77 0.72 -11.50
CA CYS A 65 10.03 1.97 -11.30
C CYS A 65 10.38 2.72 -10.00
N GLY A 66 11.15 2.11 -9.12
CA GLY A 66 11.55 2.72 -7.85
C GLY A 66 10.61 2.43 -6.68
N TRP A 67 9.58 1.62 -6.88
CA TRP A 67 8.64 1.17 -5.85
C TRP A 67 8.45 -0.35 -5.92
N PRO A 68 8.09 -1.01 -4.78
CA PRO A 68 7.74 -2.43 -4.82
C PRO A 68 6.64 -2.71 -5.82
N SER A 69 6.81 -3.75 -6.62
CA SER A 69 5.87 -4.11 -7.68
C SER A 69 5.43 -5.56 -7.55
N PHE A 70 4.15 -5.81 -7.77
CA PHE A 70 3.55 -7.14 -7.67
C PHE A 70 2.62 -7.36 -8.87
N PHE A 71 2.63 -8.57 -9.44
CA PHE A 71 1.78 -8.84 -10.60
C PHE A 71 0.35 -9.28 -10.22
N GLU A 72 0.12 -9.65 -8.96
CA GLU A 72 -1.22 -9.97 -8.47
C GLU A 72 -1.29 -9.82 -6.95
N PRO A 73 -2.48 -9.52 -6.39
CA PRO A 73 -2.68 -9.54 -4.94
C PRO A 73 -2.75 -10.96 -4.40
N LEU A 74 -2.56 -11.12 -3.08
CA LEU A 74 -2.78 -12.38 -2.39
C LEU A 74 -4.24 -12.84 -2.52
N ASP A 75 -5.16 -11.90 -2.35
CA ASP A 75 -6.60 -12.08 -2.50
C ASP A 75 -7.16 -10.75 -3.01
N GLY A 76 -7.81 -10.78 -4.17
CA GLY A 76 -8.37 -9.58 -4.79
C GLY A 76 -9.40 -8.86 -3.92
N ALA A 77 -10.06 -9.57 -2.99
CA ALA A 77 -11.00 -8.95 -2.05
C ALA A 77 -10.31 -8.04 -1.01
N ASN A 78 -8.99 -8.17 -0.82
CA ASN A 78 -8.24 -7.38 0.14
C ASN A 78 -7.82 -6.01 -0.40
N LEU A 79 -8.03 -5.76 -1.68
CA LEU A 79 -7.72 -4.48 -2.33
C LEU A 79 -8.96 -3.87 -2.99
N VAL A 80 -9.02 -2.54 -2.98
CA VAL A 80 -10.01 -1.77 -3.72
C VAL A 80 -9.27 -1.00 -4.80
N GLU A 81 -9.76 -1.07 -6.04
CA GLU A 81 -9.22 -0.32 -7.17
C GLU A 81 -10.04 0.95 -7.38
N ILE A 82 -9.34 2.08 -7.51
CA ILE A 82 -9.97 3.38 -7.71
C ILE A 82 -9.34 4.02 -8.94
N ALA A 83 -10.16 4.39 -9.93
CA ALA A 83 -9.68 5.08 -11.11
C ALA A 83 -9.24 6.51 -10.74
N ASP A 84 -8.00 6.84 -11.07
CA ASP A 84 -7.44 8.18 -10.90
C ASP A 84 -7.24 8.80 -12.27
N ARG A 85 -7.96 9.89 -12.56
CA ARG A 85 -7.92 10.59 -13.84
C ARG A 85 -7.22 11.94 -13.76
N SER A 86 -6.49 12.20 -12.68
CA SER A 86 -5.77 13.46 -12.52
C SER A 86 -4.63 13.60 -13.54
N HIS A 87 -4.22 14.84 -13.78
CA HIS A 87 -3.11 15.17 -14.69
C HIS A 87 -3.27 14.67 -16.12
N GLY A 88 -4.51 14.52 -16.60
CA GLY A 88 -4.77 14.07 -17.98
C GLY A 88 -4.42 12.60 -18.24
N MET A 89 -4.14 11.83 -17.20
CA MET A 89 -3.80 10.41 -17.28
C MET A 89 -4.87 9.57 -16.58
N VAL A 90 -5.08 8.36 -17.07
CA VAL A 90 -5.93 7.38 -16.39
C VAL A 90 -5.01 6.37 -15.70
N ARG A 91 -5.09 6.29 -14.38
CA ARG A 91 -4.34 5.35 -13.55
C ARG A 91 -5.30 4.62 -12.62
N VAL A 92 -4.87 3.49 -12.09
CA VAL A 92 -5.61 2.76 -11.08
C VAL A 92 -4.84 2.84 -9.77
N GLU A 93 -5.46 3.44 -8.75
CA GLU A 93 -4.95 3.43 -7.39
C GLU A 93 -5.49 2.20 -6.67
N VAL A 94 -4.65 1.51 -5.92
CA VAL A 94 -5.10 0.41 -5.05
C VAL A 94 -5.04 0.86 -3.60
N ARG A 95 -6.06 0.48 -2.84
CA ARG A 95 -6.17 0.75 -1.42
C ARG A 95 -6.48 -0.52 -0.66
N CYS A 96 -6.09 -0.55 0.61
CA CYS A 96 -6.48 -1.63 1.49
C CYS A 96 -8.00 -1.62 1.69
N SER A 97 -8.66 -2.75 1.45
CA SER A 97 -10.12 -2.83 1.59
C SER A 97 -10.60 -2.74 3.03
N GLN A 98 -9.72 -3.00 4.02
CA GLN A 98 -10.08 -3.00 5.43
C GLN A 98 -9.96 -1.63 6.09
N CYS A 99 -8.96 -0.81 5.74
CA CYS A 99 -8.74 0.49 6.39
C CYS A 99 -8.58 1.67 5.43
N ASP A 100 -8.69 1.44 4.14
CA ASP A 100 -8.57 2.45 3.07
C ASP A 100 -7.18 3.11 2.94
N ALA A 101 -6.15 2.46 3.48
CA ALA A 101 -4.78 2.94 3.35
C ALA A 101 -4.30 2.97 1.90
#